data_88df7a62b5670c3c4c97e161647f2f5e
#
_entry.id   88df7a62b5670c3c4c97e161647f2f5e
#
_cell.length_a   1.000
_cell.length_b   1.000
_cell.length_c   1.000
_cell.angle_alpha   90.00
_cell.angle_beta   90.00
_cell.angle_gamma   90.00
#
_symmetry.space_group_name_H-M   'P 1'
#
loop_
_entity.id
_entity.type
_entity.pdbx_description
1 polymer ?
#
loop_
_entity_poly.entity_id
_entity_poly.type
_entity_poly.pdbx_seq_one_letter_code
_entity_poly.pdbx_strand_id
1 'polypeptide(L)'
;VFTQVDGPEGGMEYPMLTMSGPGFGVTDHEIGHQWWPMMVGVNETWYGWMDEGFNSYMNILSGAAFQAKPATLDGVGQRYGSISGNETETNMMTNANYDGSMYGFTTYMKAPMMLSMLGAIVGDSAVTRAMSNYARTWRFKHPSPWDFMFAMNRELGQDLGWFWYYWLFTTESSDGAIK
;
A
#
# COMPACT_ATOMS: atom_id res chain seq x y z
N VAL A 1 1.63 12.06 -23.02
CA VAL A 1 1.06 10.79 -23.55
C VAL A 1 1.62 9.66 -22.70
N PHE A 2 0.74 8.87 -22.09
CA PHE A 2 1.11 7.66 -21.38
C PHE A 2 1.24 6.50 -22.38
N THR A 3 2.24 5.65 -22.20
CA THR A 3 2.50 4.51 -23.09
C THR A 3 2.46 3.21 -22.26
N GLN A 4 1.69 2.24 -22.72
CA GLN A 4 1.70 0.90 -22.19
C GLN A 4 2.26 -0.07 -23.25
N VAL A 5 3.15 -0.95 -22.85
CA VAL A 5 3.84 -1.90 -23.71
C VAL A 5 3.65 -3.31 -23.16
N ASP A 6 3.30 -4.24 -24.03
CA ASP A 6 3.43 -5.67 -23.75
C ASP A 6 4.90 -6.06 -23.98
N GLY A 7 5.67 -6.06 -22.92
CA GLY A 7 7.11 -6.22 -22.91
C GLY A 7 7.56 -7.53 -22.24
N PRO A 8 8.87 -7.76 -22.14
CA PRO A 8 9.41 -8.96 -21.53
C PRO A 8 9.16 -9.04 -20.01
N GLU A 9 8.95 -7.89 -19.37
CA GLU A 9 8.57 -7.83 -17.96
C GLU A 9 7.05 -7.92 -17.82
N GLY A 10 6.57 -8.78 -16.94
CA GLY A 10 5.15 -9.00 -16.70
C GLY A 10 4.42 -7.80 -16.10
N GLY A 11 5.15 -6.96 -15.35
CA GLY A 11 4.75 -5.69 -14.79
C GLY A 11 5.97 -4.84 -14.50
N MET A 12 5.97 -3.58 -14.91
CA MET A 12 7.02 -2.60 -14.60
C MET A 12 6.53 -1.18 -14.85
N GLU A 13 6.71 -0.33 -13.88
CA GLU A 13 6.09 0.99 -13.74
C GLU A 13 6.98 2.17 -14.17
N TYR A 14 7.72 2.10 -15.23
CA TYR A 14 8.54 3.24 -15.66
C TYR A 14 7.71 4.54 -15.80
N PRO A 15 8.28 5.72 -15.50
CA PRO A 15 7.56 6.99 -15.63
C PRO A 15 6.98 7.19 -17.03
N MET A 16 5.66 7.35 -17.12
CA MET A 16 4.92 7.56 -18.35
C MET A 16 5.01 6.44 -19.40
N LEU A 17 5.68 5.32 -19.07
CA LEU A 17 5.77 4.12 -19.88
C LEU A 17 5.72 2.90 -18.96
N THR A 18 4.67 2.09 -19.03
CA THR A 18 4.59 0.85 -18.27
C THR A 18 4.74 -0.36 -19.18
N MET A 19 5.33 -1.42 -18.66
CA MET A 19 5.23 -2.75 -19.24
C MET A 19 4.19 -3.53 -18.45
N SER A 20 3.24 -4.16 -19.12
CA SER A 20 2.29 -5.04 -18.45
C SER A 20 1.90 -6.18 -19.38
N GLY A 21 1.79 -7.36 -18.80
CA GLY A 21 1.17 -8.49 -19.47
C GLY A 21 -0.34 -8.29 -19.65
N PRO A 22 -1.01 -9.19 -20.34
CA PRO A 22 -2.46 -9.10 -20.57
C PRO A 22 -3.22 -9.26 -19.25
N GLY A 23 -4.25 -8.44 -19.06
CA GLY A 23 -5.17 -8.54 -17.95
C GLY A 23 -5.31 -7.25 -17.15
N PHE A 24 -6.53 -7.02 -16.67
CA PHE A 24 -6.88 -5.80 -15.92
C PHE A 24 -5.97 -5.58 -14.70
N GLY A 25 -5.72 -6.62 -13.90
CA GLY A 25 -5.04 -6.45 -12.60
C GLY A 25 -3.62 -5.89 -12.74
N VAL A 26 -2.81 -6.43 -13.66
CA VAL A 26 -1.45 -5.94 -13.89
C VAL A 26 -1.51 -4.53 -14.52
N THR A 27 -2.36 -4.34 -15.51
CA THR A 27 -2.52 -3.02 -16.15
C THR A 27 -2.94 -1.94 -15.16
N ASP A 28 -3.92 -2.23 -14.30
CA ASP A 28 -4.37 -1.32 -13.26
C ASP A 28 -3.25 -0.99 -12.25
N HIS A 29 -2.48 -2.00 -11.90
CA HIS A 29 -1.34 -1.87 -10.99
C HIS A 29 -0.27 -0.94 -11.57
N GLU A 30 0.22 -1.25 -12.76
CA GLU A 30 1.29 -0.48 -13.40
C GLU A 30 0.87 0.96 -13.74
N ILE A 31 -0.40 1.17 -14.10
CA ILE A 31 -0.94 2.52 -14.29
C ILE A 31 -1.02 3.26 -12.95
N GLY A 32 -1.42 2.59 -11.89
CA GLY A 32 -1.53 3.16 -10.55
C GLY A 32 -0.21 3.74 -10.04
N HIS A 33 0.90 3.14 -10.41
CA HIS A 33 2.24 3.64 -10.09
C HIS A 33 2.54 5.03 -10.67
N GLN A 34 1.78 5.53 -11.63
CA GLN A 34 1.93 6.92 -12.08
C GLN A 34 1.55 7.93 -10.98
N TRP A 35 0.83 7.49 -9.96
CA TRP A 35 0.56 8.26 -8.73
C TRP A 35 1.50 7.86 -7.59
N TRP A 36 1.70 6.54 -7.36
CA TRP A 36 2.55 5.95 -6.34
C TRP A 36 3.58 5.02 -7.00
N PRO A 37 4.88 5.37 -7.14
CA PRO A 37 5.59 6.52 -6.56
C PRO A 37 5.84 7.69 -7.52
N MET A 38 5.38 7.66 -8.78
CA MET A 38 5.84 8.62 -9.80
C MET A 38 5.41 10.06 -9.51
N MET A 39 4.18 10.28 -9.03
CA MET A 39 3.71 11.62 -8.68
C MET A 39 4.03 11.97 -7.23
N VAL A 40 3.85 11.04 -6.29
CA VAL A 40 4.25 11.19 -4.90
C VAL A 40 5.42 10.26 -4.67
N GLY A 41 6.63 10.78 -4.81
CA GLY A 41 7.86 10.00 -4.76
C GLY A 41 8.12 9.37 -3.39
N VAL A 42 8.94 8.36 -3.36
CA VAL A 42 9.41 7.70 -2.15
C VAL A 42 10.80 7.12 -2.39
N ASN A 43 11.53 6.85 -1.35
CA ASN A 43 12.71 5.99 -1.43
C ASN A 43 12.25 4.52 -1.40
N GLU A 44 12.04 3.94 -2.57
CA GLU A 44 11.50 2.58 -2.75
C GLU A 44 12.37 1.50 -2.09
N THR A 45 13.70 1.68 -2.09
CA THR A 45 14.62 0.77 -1.43
C THR A 45 14.43 0.73 0.09
N TRP A 46 14.10 1.86 0.70
CA TRP A 46 13.89 1.95 2.16
C TRP A 46 12.43 1.76 2.57
N TYR A 47 11.48 2.13 1.72
CA TYR A 47 10.08 2.24 2.09
C TYR A 47 9.16 1.73 0.96
N GLY A 48 9.43 0.53 0.44
CA GLY A 48 8.65 -0.08 -0.65
C GLY A 48 7.15 -0.19 -0.38
N TRP A 49 6.75 -0.20 0.89
CA TRP A 49 5.34 -0.20 1.27
C TRP A 49 4.59 1.10 0.91
N MET A 50 5.30 2.23 0.76
CA MET A 50 4.70 3.51 0.32
C MET A 50 4.56 3.59 -1.20
N ASP A 51 5.26 2.74 -1.92
CA ASP A 51 5.14 2.52 -3.34
C ASP A 51 4.11 1.43 -3.62
N GLU A 52 4.51 0.20 -3.57
CA GLU A 52 3.72 -0.98 -3.87
C GLU A 52 2.48 -1.12 -2.98
N GLY A 53 2.62 -0.77 -1.70
CA GLY A 53 1.54 -0.89 -0.74
C GLY A 53 0.42 0.11 -0.94
N PHE A 54 0.74 1.37 -1.21
CA PHE A 54 -0.28 2.37 -1.53
C PHE A 54 -0.96 2.05 -2.85
N ASN A 55 -0.19 1.63 -3.83
CA ASN A 55 -0.72 1.22 -5.12
C ASN A 55 -1.62 -0.01 -4.98
N SER A 56 -1.19 -1.05 -4.26
CA SER A 56 -2.02 -2.24 -3.98
C SER A 56 -3.32 -1.92 -3.25
N TYR A 57 -3.31 -0.96 -2.32
CA TYR A 57 -4.54 -0.49 -1.69
C TYR A 57 -5.48 0.17 -2.70
N MET A 58 -4.98 1.01 -3.59
CA MET A 58 -5.79 1.62 -4.65
C MET A 58 -6.33 0.58 -5.63
N ASN A 59 -5.56 -0.48 -5.94
CA ASN A 59 -6.04 -1.56 -6.82
C ASN A 59 -7.22 -2.35 -6.23
N ILE A 60 -7.35 -2.44 -4.90
CA ILE A 60 -8.54 -3.00 -4.26
C ILE A 60 -9.77 -2.16 -4.60
N LEU A 61 -9.65 -0.83 -4.57
CA LEU A 61 -10.75 0.11 -4.85
C LEU A 61 -11.07 0.16 -6.34
N SER A 62 -10.07 0.27 -7.21
CA SER A 62 -10.25 0.31 -8.67
C SER A 62 -10.78 -1.00 -9.22
N GLY A 63 -10.27 -2.13 -8.73
CA GLY A 63 -10.75 -3.46 -9.08
C GLY A 63 -12.21 -3.69 -8.69
N ALA A 64 -12.61 -3.21 -7.53
CA ALA A 64 -14.01 -3.25 -7.08
C ALA A 64 -14.90 -2.40 -8.00
N ALA A 65 -14.46 -1.20 -8.34
CA ALA A 65 -15.18 -0.31 -9.26
C ALA A 65 -15.31 -0.92 -10.67
N PHE A 66 -14.23 -1.50 -11.19
CA PHE A 66 -14.22 -2.17 -12.49
C PHE A 66 -15.19 -3.35 -12.56
N GLN A 67 -15.27 -4.12 -11.47
CA GLN A 67 -16.18 -5.27 -11.38
C GLN A 67 -17.61 -4.90 -10.97
N ALA A 68 -17.88 -3.62 -10.67
CA ALA A 68 -19.13 -3.15 -10.10
C ALA A 68 -19.55 -3.93 -8.84
N LYS A 69 -18.58 -4.20 -7.96
CA LYS A 69 -18.75 -4.93 -6.69
C LYS A 69 -18.23 -4.10 -5.52
N PRO A 70 -18.67 -4.37 -4.29
CA PRO A 70 -18.05 -3.79 -3.11
C PRO A 70 -16.56 -4.17 -3.03
N ALA A 71 -15.72 -3.24 -2.56
CA ALA A 71 -14.34 -3.55 -2.26
C ALA A 71 -14.29 -4.56 -1.09
N THR A 72 -13.44 -5.56 -1.20
CA THR A 72 -13.24 -6.58 -0.17
C THR A 72 -11.76 -6.86 0.02
N LEU A 73 -11.40 -7.16 1.26
CA LEU A 73 -10.05 -7.57 1.66
C LEU A 73 -9.88 -9.08 1.74
N ASP A 74 -10.91 -9.85 1.45
CA ASP A 74 -10.92 -11.30 1.74
C ASP A 74 -9.66 -12.00 1.20
N GLY A 75 -9.29 -11.73 -0.05
CA GLY A 75 -8.10 -12.35 -0.65
C GLY A 75 -6.78 -11.87 -0.03
N VAL A 76 -6.67 -10.59 0.29
CA VAL A 76 -5.48 -10.01 0.93
C VAL A 76 -5.42 -10.44 2.40
N GLY A 77 -6.54 -10.39 3.09
CA GLY A 77 -6.65 -10.80 4.50
C GLY A 77 -6.32 -12.26 4.75
N GLN A 78 -6.77 -13.16 3.88
CA GLN A 78 -6.42 -14.59 3.97
C GLN A 78 -4.90 -14.81 3.78
N ARG A 79 -4.30 -14.16 2.80
CA ARG A 79 -2.84 -14.25 2.57
C ARG A 79 -2.06 -13.64 3.73
N TYR A 80 -2.47 -12.45 4.19
CA TYR A 80 -1.87 -11.82 5.36
C TYR A 80 -1.92 -12.74 6.59
N GLY A 81 -3.10 -13.28 6.92
CA GLY A 81 -3.28 -14.15 8.07
C GLY A 81 -2.52 -15.49 7.99
N SER A 82 -2.14 -15.94 6.78
CA SER A 82 -1.34 -17.16 6.62
C SER A 82 0.16 -16.98 6.89
N ILE A 83 0.63 -15.75 6.95
CA ILE A 83 2.06 -15.39 7.10
C ILE A 83 2.30 -14.60 8.38
N SER A 84 1.34 -13.78 8.79
CA SER A 84 1.45 -12.92 9.97
C SER A 84 1.76 -13.75 11.24
N GLY A 85 2.75 -13.26 11.98
CA GLY A 85 3.26 -13.94 13.18
C GLY A 85 4.25 -15.07 12.89
N ASN A 86 4.65 -15.28 11.65
CA ASN A 86 5.72 -16.21 11.30
C ASN A 86 7.08 -15.65 11.76
N GLU A 87 7.98 -16.54 12.22
CA GLU A 87 9.33 -16.17 12.66
C GLU A 87 10.17 -15.44 11.58
N THR A 88 9.82 -15.61 10.31
CA THR A 88 10.49 -14.96 9.19
C THR A 88 9.88 -13.61 8.83
N GLU A 89 8.76 -13.21 9.45
CA GLU A 89 8.13 -11.93 9.17
C GLU A 89 9.07 -10.77 9.53
N THR A 90 9.19 -9.80 8.62
CA THR A 90 9.91 -8.56 8.83
C THR A 90 8.93 -7.41 9.06
N ASN A 91 9.39 -6.34 9.71
CA ASN A 91 8.57 -5.13 9.83
C ASN A 91 8.57 -4.34 8.51
N MET A 92 7.56 -3.49 8.30
CA MET A 92 7.40 -2.73 7.05
C MET A 92 8.48 -1.66 6.81
N MET A 93 9.29 -1.35 7.81
CA MET A 93 10.41 -0.41 7.71
C MET A 93 11.73 -1.10 7.32
N THR A 94 11.69 -2.42 7.04
CA THR A 94 12.85 -3.18 6.58
C THR A 94 13.21 -2.75 5.16
N ASN A 95 14.50 -2.48 4.94
CA ASN A 95 15.01 -2.13 3.61
C ASN A 95 14.83 -3.30 2.64
N ALA A 96 14.36 -3.01 1.42
CA ALA A 96 14.05 -4.02 0.40
C ALA A 96 15.22 -4.98 0.10
N ASN A 97 16.46 -4.49 0.18
CA ASN A 97 17.65 -5.33 -0.03
C ASN A 97 17.84 -6.41 1.04
N TYR A 98 17.20 -6.27 2.20
CA TYR A 98 17.32 -7.19 3.34
C TYR A 98 16.01 -7.91 3.66
N ASP A 99 14.91 -7.55 3.01
CA ASP A 99 13.58 -8.11 3.26
C ASP A 99 13.41 -9.51 2.64
N GLY A 100 14.19 -9.81 1.62
CA GLY A 100 14.26 -11.15 1.01
C GLY A 100 12.89 -11.62 0.50
N SER A 101 12.50 -12.82 0.94
CA SER A 101 11.22 -13.42 0.57
C SER A 101 10.00 -12.73 1.19
N MET A 102 10.19 -11.86 2.19
CA MET A 102 9.12 -11.14 2.86
C MET A 102 8.73 -9.84 2.16
N TYR A 103 9.52 -9.34 1.22
CA TYR A 103 9.22 -8.11 0.48
C TYR A 103 7.80 -8.09 -0.10
N GLY A 104 7.41 -9.16 -0.79
CA GLY A 104 6.06 -9.26 -1.36
C GLY A 104 4.95 -9.28 -0.29
N PHE A 105 5.24 -9.80 0.91
CA PHE A 105 4.30 -9.78 2.01
C PHE A 105 4.18 -8.40 2.66
N THR A 106 5.30 -7.78 3.00
CA THR A 106 5.32 -6.48 3.71
C THR A 106 4.77 -5.36 2.84
N THR A 107 5.05 -5.37 1.55
CA THR A 107 4.64 -4.31 0.62
C THR A 107 3.24 -4.54 0.05
N TYR A 108 2.99 -5.67 -0.61
CA TYR A 108 1.75 -5.92 -1.35
C TYR A 108 0.58 -6.44 -0.50
N MET A 109 0.84 -6.92 0.73
CA MET A 109 -0.21 -7.48 1.59
C MET A 109 -0.37 -6.71 2.90
N LYS A 110 0.70 -6.53 3.67
CA LYS A 110 0.62 -5.88 4.98
C LYS A 110 0.24 -4.41 4.87
N ALA A 111 0.78 -3.69 3.90
CA ALA A 111 0.49 -2.27 3.72
C ALA A 111 -0.98 -1.98 3.32
N PRO A 112 -1.59 -2.63 2.33
CA PRO A 112 -3.02 -2.43 2.06
C PRO A 112 -3.90 -2.91 3.22
N MET A 113 -3.52 -3.95 3.96
CA MET A 113 -4.22 -4.35 5.18
C MET A 113 -4.18 -3.26 6.24
N MET A 114 -3.02 -2.64 6.48
CA MET A 114 -2.88 -1.51 7.40
C MET A 114 -3.84 -0.38 7.04
N LEU A 115 -3.88 0.07 5.79
CA LEU A 115 -4.78 1.14 5.37
C LEU A 115 -6.25 0.78 5.51
N SER A 116 -6.60 -0.45 5.23
CA SER A 116 -7.97 -0.93 5.36
C SER A 116 -8.39 -1.10 6.82
N MET A 117 -7.49 -1.56 7.70
CA MET A 117 -7.74 -1.58 9.14
C MET A 117 -7.88 -0.17 9.72
N LEU A 118 -7.12 0.79 9.19
CA LEU A 118 -7.35 2.20 9.51
C LEU A 118 -8.75 2.63 9.09
N GLY A 119 -9.20 2.23 7.90
CA GLY A 119 -10.57 2.48 7.42
C GLY A 119 -11.64 1.90 8.33
N ALA A 120 -11.43 0.71 8.88
CA ALA A 120 -12.34 0.10 9.86
C ALA A 120 -12.42 0.90 11.18
N ILE A 121 -11.35 1.61 11.55
CA ILE A 121 -11.28 2.42 12.79
C ILE A 121 -11.92 3.80 12.58
N VAL A 122 -11.56 4.49 11.49
CA VAL A 122 -11.92 5.91 11.28
C VAL A 122 -12.95 6.12 10.16
N GLY A 123 -13.29 5.07 9.43
CA GLY A 123 -14.17 5.08 8.25
C GLY A 123 -13.38 5.14 6.93
N ASP A 124 -13.73 4.27 5.97
CA ASP A 124 -13.06 4.16 4.67
C ASP A 124 -13.03 5.48 3.89
N SER A 125 -14.14 6.21 3.91
CA SER A 125 -14.22 7.51 3.22
C SER A 125 -13.30 8.57 3.85
N ALA A 126 -13.02 8.48 5.14
CA ALA A 126 -12.08 9.37 5.81
C ALA A 126 -10.64 9.06 5.38
N VAL A 127 -10.27 7.77 5.32
CA VAL A 127 -8.95 7.34 4.82
C VAL A 127 -8.76 7.75 3.37
N THR A 128 -9.76 7.52 2.51
CA THR A 128 -9.69 7.90 1.09
C THR A 128 -9.49 9.42 0.91
N ARG A 129 -10.19 10.24 1.69
CA ARG A 129 -10.00 11.70 1.68
C ARG A 129 -8.61 12.10 2.17
N ALA A 130 -8.16 11.50 3.26
CA ALA A 130 -6.83 11.77 3.84
C ALA A 130 -5.71 11.41 2.85
N MET A 131 -5.79 10.25 2.21
CA MET A 131 -4.86 9.82 1.14
C MET A 131 -4.88 10.79 -0.05
N SER A 132 -6.07 11.24 -0.47
CA SER A 132 -6.20 12.23 -1.56
C SER A 132 -5.57 13.57 -1.19
N ASN A 133 -5.75 14.05 0.03
CA ASN A 133 -5.15 15.30 0.51
C ASN A 133 -3.62 15.17 0.67
N TYR A 134 -3.17 14.01 1.16
CA TYR A 134 -1.76 13.68 1.20
C TYR A 134 -1.14 13.72 -0.20
N ALA A 135 -1.74 13.05 -1.19
CA ALA A 135 -1.26 13.06 -2.57
C ALA A 135 -1.19 14.49 -3.16
N ARG A 136 -2.21 15.34 -2.91
CA ARG A 136 -2.21 16.74 -3.38
C ARG A 136 -1.08 17.57 -2.75
N THR A 137 -0.80 17.34 -1.47
CA THR A 137 0.21 18.09 -0.72
C THR A 137 1.63 17.70 -1.12
N TRP A 138 1.82 16.41 -1.38
CA TRP A 138 3.13 15.82 -1.61
C TRP A 138 3.42 15.52 -3.09
N ARG A 139 2.52 15.79 -4.00
CA ARG A 139 2.78 15.59 -5.43
C ARG A 139 4.07 16.29 -5.87
N PHE A 140 4.86 15.57 -6.64
CA PHE A 140 6.18 15.99 -7.13
C PHE A 140 7.22 16.26 -6.05
N LYS A 141 7.03 15.64 -4.87
CA LYS A 141 7.96 15.66 -3.75
C LYS A 141 8.25 14.22 -3.31
N HIS A 142 9.16 14.06 -2.37
CA HIS A 142 9.59 12.77 -1.82
C HIS A 142 9.38 12.74 -0.30
N PRO A 143 8.14 12.52 0.17
CA PRO A 143 7.86 12.39 1.60
C PRO A 143 8.50 11.13 2.20
N SER A 144 8.86 11.24 3.46
CA SER A 144 9.26 10.12 4.30
C SER A 144 8.04 9.44 4.94
N PRO A 145 8.19 8.24 5.53
CA PRO A 145 7.13 7.62 6.33
C PRO A 145 6.57 8.53 7.44
N TRP A 146 7.42 9.33 8.05
CA TRP A 146 7.01 10.28 9.11
C TRP A 146 6.13 11.39 8.55
N ASP A 147 6.45 11.92 7.37
CA ASP A 147 5.60 12.89 6.67
C ASP A 147 4.22 12.31 6.38
N PHE A 148 4.16 11.04 5.98
CA PHE A 148 2.90 10.33 5.78
C PHE A 148 2.12 10.19 7.10
N MET A 149 2.73 9.66 8.15
CA MET A 149 2.09 9.47 9.46
C MET A 149 1.55 10.78 10.01
N PHE A 150 2.34 11.85 9.98
CA PHE A 150 1.90 13.16 10.46
C PHE A 150 0.80 13.77 9.59
N ALA A 151 0.86 13.58 8.27
CA ALA A 151 -0.20 14.03 7.39
C ALA A 151 -1.51 13.30 7.69
N MET A 152 -1.49 11.98 7.83
CA MET A 152 -2.67 11.19 8.16
C MET A 152 -3.24 11.55 9.53
N ASN A 153 -2.41 11.71 10.56
CA ASN A 153 -2.85 12.15 11.89
C ASN A 153 -3.59 13.50 11.80
N ARG A 154 -3.03 14.45 11.06
CA ARG A 154 -3.63 15.78 10.87
C ARG A 154 -4.96 15.69 10.10
N GLU A 155 -5.00 14.98 8.99
CA GLU A 155 -6.19 14.86 8.14
C GLU A 155 -7.34 14.11 8.83
N LEU A 156 -7.01 13.16 9.71
CA LEU A 156 -7.98 12.38 10.47
C LEU A 156 -8.33 12.99 11.83
N GLY A 157 -7.57 14.03 12.26
CA GLY A 157 -7.80 14.71 13.54
C GLY A 157 -7.53 13.82 14.76
N GLN A 158 -6.66 12.83 14.65
CA GLN A 158 -6.36 11.85 15.70
C GLN A 158 -4.86 11.61 15.81
N ASP A 159 -4.38 11.33 17.03
CA ASP A 159 -3.06 10.77 17.23
C ASP A 159 -3.11 9.25 17.05
N LEU A 160 -2.54 8.80 15.95
CA LEU A 160 -2.47 7.40 15.56
C LEU A 160 -1.07 6.80 15.79
N GLY A 161 -0.26 7.42 16.66
CA GLY A 161 1.11 6.94 16.94
C GLY A 161 1.16 5.48 17.35
N TRP A 162 0.20 5.03 18.17
CA TRP A 162 0.05 3.64 18.56
C TRP A 162 -0.20 2.72 17.37
N PHE A 163 -1.05 3.15 16.42
CA PHE A 163 -1.40 2.38 15.23
C PHE A 163 -0.18 2.23 14.31
N TRP A 164 0.51 3.33 14.02
CA TRP A 164 1.70 3.33 13.17
C TRP A 164 2.82 2.49 13.77
N TYR A 165 3.01 2.55 15.10
CA TYR A 165 4.03 1.77 15.77
C TYR A 165 3.85 0.27 15.54
N TYR A 166 2.67 -0.27 15.79
CA TYR A 166 2.42 -1.69 15.63
C TYR A 166 2.48 -2.14 14.17
N TRP A 167 1.92 -1.38 13.26
CA TRP A 167 1.89 -1.78 11.86
C TRP A 167 3.24 -1.65 11.14
N LEU A 168 3.99 -0.57 11.40
CA LEU A 168 5.19 -0.26 10.64
C LEU A 168 6.47 -0.80 11.28
N PHE A 169 6.56 -0.78 12.61
CA PHE A 169 7.82 -1.03 13.30
C PHE A 169 7.89 -2.36 14.03
N THR A 170 6.79 -3.12 14.10
CA THR A 170 6.77 -4.43 14.77
C THR A 170 6.22 -5.53 13.88
N THR A 171 6.44 -6.76 14.31
CA THR A 171 5.81 -7.97 13.75
C THR A 171 4.85 -8.60 14.76
N GLU A 172 4.49 -7.86 15.81
CA GLU A 172 3.57 -8.32 16.83
C GLU A 172 2.16 -8.47 16.25
N SER A 173 1.51 -9.57 16.53
CA SER A 173 0.12 -9.84 16.21
C SER A 173 -0.74 -9.80 17.47
N SER A 174 -1.98 -9.30 17.36
CA SER A 174 -2.93 -9.38 18.47
C SER A 174 -3.54 -10.78 18.54
N ASP A 175 -3.42 -11.41 19.70
CA ASP A 175 -4.12 -12.65 20.01
C ASP A 175 -5.39 -12.32 20.80
N GLY A 176 -6.48 -12.07 20.09
CA GLY A 176 -7.77 -11.72 20.67
C GLY A 176 -8.88 -12.66 20.19
N ALA A 177 -9.63 -13.25 21.13
CA ALA A 177 -10.83 -14.01 20.82
C ALA A 177 -12.06 -13.32 21.42
N ILE A 178 -13.13 -13.18 20.61
CA ILE A 178 -14.45 -12.81 21.12
C ILE A 178 -15.15 -14.13 21.49
N LYS A 179 -15.53 -14.26 22.77
CA LYS A 179 -16.38 -15.37 23.24
C LYS A 179 -17.84 -15.00 23.12
#